data_9549b47d5fe70259016cb5deb0a853a6
#
_entry.id   9549b47d5fe70259016cb5deb0a853a6
#
_cell.length_a   1.000
_cell.length_b   1.000
_cell.length_c   1.000
_cell.angle_alpha   90.00
_cell.angle_beta   90.00
_cell.angle_gamma   90.00
#
_symmetry.space_group_name_H-M   'P 1'
#
loop_
_entity.id
_entity.type
_entity.pdbx_description
1 polymer ?
#
loop_
_entity_poly.entity_id
_entity_poly.type
_entity_poly.pdbx_seq_one_letter_code
_entity_poly.pdbx_strand_id
1 'polypeptide(L)'
;VYSKLYERDNTSFWFDKIIDDIKQLNTLYIILLPTEETILKRLQKRGDDFQDEESIIKVRNHFFNLAKVGFGSFPNVLVLEDIENLEEKVDVSLNFIEALNEMSGNELIKSVVINSGRNELVDIKCKEEVKIDSLDYTVLDFPDEKEYYKDIMLSIERKLFREFAGLNNKNIPQKHDSRRFIYTNDSCISLVHALFRQNRLDVSVTMRSSNVIKTLWADYEFLKILSVKMSKLMRLEEDTPIYLTLNIRSAHIVP
;
A
#
# COMPACT_ATOMS: atom_id res chain seq x y z
N VAL A 1 5.50 23.55 -17.65
CA VAL A 1 5.31 23.13 -16.24
C VAL A 1 5.86 24.20 -15.29
N TYR A 2 7.07 24.69 -15.51
CA TYR A 2 7.72 25.69 -14.63
C TYR A 2 6.97 27.04 -14.55
N SER A 3 6.45 27.55 -15.65
CA SER A 3 5.73 28.84 -15.68
C SER A 3 4.42 28.85 -14.88
N LYS A 4 3.78 27.68 -14.67
CA LYS A 4 2.57 27.58 -13.85
C LYS A 4 2.85 27.51 -12.34
N LEU A 5 4.05 27.10 -11.92
CA LEU A 5 4.47 27.10 -10.51
C LEU A 5 4.70 28.50 -9.96
N TYR A 6 5.05 29.46 -10.81
CA TYR A 6 5.35 30.84 -10.42
C TYR A 6 4.12 31.74 -10.23
N GLU A 7 2.98 31.41 -10.89
CA GLU A 7 1.84 32.32 -10.95
C GLU A 7 0.63 31.91 -10.10
N ARG A 8 0.66 30.74 -9.44
CA ARG A 8 -0.49 30.26 -8.65
C ARG A 8 -0.04 29.63 -7.35
N ASP A 9 -0.70 30.03 -6.27
CA ASP A 9 -0.63 29.41 -4.95
C ASP A 9 -1.34 28.03 -4.95
N ASN A 10 -0.81 27.12 -5.77
CA ASN A 10 -1.35 25.78 -6.00
C ASN A 10 -0.54 24.69 -5.24
N THR A 11 0.19 25.07 -4.19
CA THR A 11 0.94 24.12 -3.35
C THR A 11 0.04 23.06 -2.76
N SER A 12 -1.16 23.42 -2.31
CA SER A 12 -2.15 22.47 -1.81
C SER A 12 -2.60 21.45 -2.85
N PHE A 13 -2.85 21.87 -4.09
CA PHE A 13 -3.28 20.97 -5.16
C PHE A 13 -2.23 19.90 -5.50
N TRP A 14 -0.95 20.29 -5.62
CA TRP A 14 0.13 19.35 -5.90
C TRP A 14 0.41 18.43 -4.71
N PHE A 15 0.33 18.97 -3.50
CA PHE A 15 0.46 18.21 -2.28
C PHE A 15 -0.63 17.12 -2.19
N ASP A 16 -1.90 17.51 -2.40
CA ASP A 16 -3.03 16.57 -2.37
C ASP A 16 -2.89 15.48 -3.43
N LYS A 17 -2.46 15.83 -4.64
CA LYS A 17 -2.24 14.85 -5.71
C LYS A 17 -1.13 13.86 -5.37
N ILE A 18 -0.02 14.32 -4.80
CA ILE A 18 1.07 13.42 -4.39
C ILE A 18 0.64 12.54 -3.22
N ILE A 19 -0.11 13.08 -2.24
CA ILE A 19 -0.70 12.26 -1.18
C ILE A 19 -1.61 11.18 -1.74
N ASP A 20 -2.41 11.50 -2.77
CA ASP A 20 -3.26 10.51 -3.42
C ASP A 20 -2.46 9.38 -4.09
N ASP A 21 -1.31 9.70 -4.66
CA ASP A 21 -0.40 8.70 -5.22
C ASP A 21 0.31 7.88 -4.12
N ILE A 22 0.76 8.53 -3.04
CA ILE A 22 1.44 7.89 -1.89
C ILE A 22 0.56 6.82 -1.22
N LYS A 23 -0.77 7.00 -1.21
CA LYS A 23 -1.74 6.01 -0.69
C LYS A 23 -1.70 4.66 -1.43
N GLN A 24 -1.08 4.61 -2.60
CA GLN A 24 -0.77 3.37 -3.31
C GLN A 24 0.52 2.76 -2.75
N LEU A 25 0.44 2.10 -1.60
CA LEU A 25 1.58 1.68 -0.78
C LEU A 25 2.56 0.69 -1.43
N ASN A 26 2.21 0.15 -2.59
CA ASN A 26 3.12 -0.69 -3.38
C ASN A 26 3.97 0.12 -4.38
N THR A 27 3.88 1.44 -4.34
CA THR A 27 4.67 2.35 -5.15
C THR A 27 5.70 3.04 -4.29
N LEU A 28 6.97 2.90 -4.68
CA LEU A 28 8.08 3.60 -4.06
C LEU A 28 8.31 4.93 -4.78
N TYR A 29 8.47 6.00 -4.03
CA TYR A 29 8.83 7.33 -4.53
C TYR A 29 10.26 7.66 -4.13
N ILE A 30 11.12 7.90 -5.10
CA ILE A 30 12.48 8.39 -4.88
C ILE A 30 12.56 9.83 -5.37
N ILE A 31 12.81 10.75 -4.46
CA ILE A 31 12.93 12.17 -4.73
C ILE A 31 14.41 12.54 -4.70
N LEU A 32 14.95 12.98 -5.84
CA LEU A 32 16.34 13.41 -5.94
C LEU A 32 16.40 14.93 -5.74
N LEU A 33 17.13 15.36 -4.71
CA LEU A 33 17.37 16.78 -4.40
C LEU A 33 18.87 17.09 -4.56
N PRO A 34 19.31 17.55 -5.73
CA PRO A 34 20.69 17.95 -5.94
C PRO A 34 21.03 19.23 -5.16
N THR A 35 22.33 19.42 -4.88
CA THR A 35 22.83 20.67 -4.28
C THR A 35 22.57 21.87 -5.18
N GLU A 36 22.52 23.08 -4.60
CA GLU A 36 22.44 24.33 -5.38
C GLU A 36 23.60 24.41 -6.37
N GLU A 37 24.81 24.08 -5.93
CA GLU A 37 26.01 24.10 -6.77
C GLU A 37 25.89 23.16 -7.97
N THR A 38 25.35 21.94 -7.74
CA THR A 38 25.12 20.96 -8.81
C THR A 38 24.10 21.46 -9.83
N ILE A 39 23.03 22.13 -9.37
CA ILE A 39 22.03 22.72 -10.25
C ILE A 39 22.64 23.83 -11.10
N LEU A 40 23.34 24.77 -10.46
CA LEU A 40 23.97 25.91 -11.14
C LEU A 40 25.01 25.44 -12.17
N LYS A 41 25.90 24.50 -11.83
CA LYS A 41 26.85 23.90 -12.78
C LYS A 41 26.16 23.27 -13.99
N ARG A 42 25.04 22.57 -13.79
CA ARG A 42 24.28 21.95 -14.89
C ARG A 42 23.62 22.98 -15.79
N LEU A 43 23.13 24.07 -15.24
CA LEU A 43 22.51 25.17 -16.00
C LEU A 43 23.56 25.92 -16.83
N GLN A 44 24.69 26.28 -16.23
CA GLN A 44 25.80 26.89 -16.95
C GLN A 44 26.29 26.02 -18.12
N LYS A 45 26.35 24.69 -17.92
CA LYS A 45 26.76 23.77 -18.98
C LYS A 45 25.72 23.66 -20.12
N ARG A 46 24.44 23.90 -19.84
CA ARG A 46 23.36 23.86 -20.86
C ARG A 46 23.26 25.13 -21.66
N GLY A 47 23.80 26.25 -21.15
CA GLY A 47 23.65 27.56 -21.77
C GLY A 47 22.22 28.10 -21.75
N ASP A 48 21.43 27.71 -20.74
CA ASP A 48 20.05 28.16 -20.56
C ASP A 48 20.06 29.59 -19.97
N ASP A 49 20.06 30.61 -20.82
CA ASP A 49 20.05 32.04 -20.45
C ASP A 49 18.66 32.50 -19.92
N PHE A 50 17.69 31.60 -19.76
CA PHE A 50 16.28 32.00 -19.51
C PHE A 50 15.87 32.12 -18.06
N GLN A 51 16.71 31.75 -17.09
CA GLN A 51 16.35 31.83 -15.67
C GLN A 51 17.50 32.41 -14.85
N ASP A 52 17.19 33.41 -14.01
CA ASP A 52 18.15 33.93 -13.05
C ASP A 52 18.41 32.91 -11.93
N GLU A 53 19.62 32.95 -11.37
CA GLU A 53 20.07 32.02 -10.32
C GLU A 53 19.17 32.07 -9.08
N GLU A 54 18.67 33.26 -8.70
CA GLU A 54 17.82 33.47 -7.54
C GLU A 54 16.49 32.72 -7.68
N SER A 55 15.86 32.80 -8.85
CA SER A 55 14.61 32.07 -9.16
C SER A 55 14.80 30.58 -9.10
N ILE A 56 15.93 30.06 -9.57
CA ILE A 56 16.25 28.62 -9.55
C ILE A 56 16.44 28.13 -8.13
N ILE A 57 17.20 28.85 -7.32
CA ILE A 57 17.41 28.53 -5.90
C ILE A 57 16.08 28.55 -5.14
N LYS A 58 15.23 29.54 -5.41
CA LYS A 58 13.89 29.63 -4.81
C LYS A 58 13.01 28.41 -5.15
N VAL A 59 13.02 27.97 -6.41
CA VAL A 59 12.30 26.74 -6.81
C VAL A 59 12.88 25.51 -6.15
N ARG A 60 14.21 25.36 -6.12
CA ARG A 60 14.88 24.24 -5.45
C ARG A 60 14.50 24.19 -3.96
N ASN A 61 14.53 25.32 -3.27
CA ASN A 61 14.19 25.38 -1.85
C ASN A 61 12.71 25.09 -1.59
N HIS A 62 11.84 25.46 -2.50
CA HIS A 62 10.44 25.07 -2.42
C HIS A 62 10.26 23.53 -2.54
N PHE A 63 10.92 22.90 -3.53
CA PHE A 63 10.90 21.44 -3.66
C PHE A 63 11.57 20.74 -2.47
N PHE A 64 12.64 21.29 -1.94
CA PHE A 64 13.29 20.79 -0.74
C PHE A 64 12.34 20.75 0.46
N ASN A 65 11.63 21.84 0.71
CA ASN A 65 10.66 21.90 1.80
C ASN A 65 9.51 20.91 1.60
N LEU A 66 8.97 20.80 0.38
CA LEU A 66 7.94 19.80 0.06
C LEU A 66 8.45 18.38 0.27
N ALA A 67 9.65 18.06 -0.21
CA ALA A 67 10.19 16.70 -0.10
C ALA A 67 10.51 16.33 1.34
N LYS A 68 11.20 17.19 2.10
CA LYS A 68 11.62 16.88 3.48
C LYS A 68 10.51 17.04 4.51
N VAL A 69 9.79 18.16 4.44
CA VAL A 69 8.78 18.48 5.46
C VAL A 69 7.42 17.86 5.11
N GLY A 70 7.09 17.84 3.80
CA GLY A 70 5.81 17.31 3.35
C GLY A 70 5.79 15.79 3.17
N PHE A 71 6.82 15.21 2.55
CA PHE A 71 6.79 13.80 2.12
C PHE A 71 7.81 12.89 2.79
N GLY A 72 8.90 13.42 3.36
CA GLY A 72 9.98 12.62 3.93
C GLY A 72 9.60 11.78 5.15
N SER A 73 8.41 12.00 5.73
CA SER A 73 7.87 11.20 6.82
C SER A 73 7.03 10.00 6.36
N PHE A 74 6.69 9.91 5.07
CA PHE A 74 5.93 8.77 4.54
C PHE A 74 6.82 7.55 4.36
N PRO A 75 6.34 6.35 4.72
CA PRO A 75 7.16 5.14 4.72
C PRO A 75 7.63 4.70 3.33
N ASN A 76 6.90 5.06 2.27
CA ASN A 76 7.20 4.71 0.89
C ASN A 76 7.82 5.86 0.08
N VAL A 77 8.34 6.88 0.77
CA VAL A 77 9.03 8.01 0.14
C VAL A 77 10.47 8.09 0.64
N LEU A 78 11.41 8.00 -0.28
CA LEU A 78 12.84 8.22 -0.04
C LEU A 78 13.27 9.56 -0.62
N VAL A 79 13.88 10.41 0.19
CA VAL A 79 14.48 11.67 -0.25
C VAL A 79 15.99 11.52 -0.25
N LEU A 80 16.59 11.57 -1.44
CA LEU A 80 18.04 11.56 -1.62
C LEU A 80 18.53 12.99 -1.81
N GLU A 81 19.11 13.53 -0.75
CA GLU A 81 19.66 14.89 -0.73
C GLU A 81 21.16 14.83 -0.89
N ASP A 82 21.68 15.69 -1.78
CA ASP A 82 23.10 15.99 -1.94
C ASP A 82 24.01 14.77 -2.20
N ILE A 83 23.45 13.61 -2.52
CA ILE A 83 24.22 12.45 -2.95
C ILE A 83 24.56 12.60 -4.43
N GLU A 84 25.84 12.79 -4.74
CA GLU A 84 26.30 12.95 -6.14
C GLU A 84 26.68 11.60 -6.77
N ASN A 85 27.24 10.69 -5.98
CA ASN A 85 27.67 9.38 -6.45
C ASN A 85 26.47 8.49 -6.81
N LEU A 86 26.49 7.92 -8.02
CA LEU A 86 25.42 7.04 -8.51
C LEU A 86 25.34 5.72 -7.71
N GLU A 87 26.49 5.13 -7.40
CA GLU A 87 26.55 3.88 -6.64
C GLU A 87 25.95 4.05 -5.24
N GLU A 88 26.31 5.14 -4.55
CA GLU A 88 25.73 5.47 -3.25
C GLU A 88 24.21 5.69 -3.32
N LYS A 89 23.72 6.36 -4.37
CA LYS A 89 22.25 6.49 -4.58
C LYS A 89 21.56 5.15 -4.73
N VAL A 90 22.18 4.23 -5.46
CA VAL A 90 21.66 2.88 -5.67
C VAL A 90 21.64 2.12 -4.35
N ASP A 91 22.74 2.13 -3.59
CA ASP A 91 22.85 1.41 -2.32
C ASP A 91 21.82 1.92 -1.29
N VAL A 92 21.69 3.25 -1.14
CA VAL A 92 20.69 3.84 -0.24
C VAL A 92 19.28 3.46 -0.69
N SER A 93 19.00 3.43 -2.00
CA SER A 93 17.69 3.05 -2.52
C SER A 93 17.39 1.57 -2.29
N LEU A 94 18.37 0.68 -2.45
CA LEU A 94 18.21 -0.76 -2.20
C LEU A 94 17.94 -1.03 -0.72
N ASN A 95 18.73 -0.45 0.18
CA ASN A 95 18.52 -0.57 1.62
C ASN A 95 17.13 -0.08 2.05
N PHE A 96 16.64 1.00 1.43
CA PHE A 96 15.29 1.50 1.69
C PHE A 96 14.20 0.54 1.18
N ILE A 97 14.38 -0.07 0.01
CA ILE A 97 13.46 -1.08 -0.52
C ILE A 97 13.40 -2.31 0.41
N GLU A 98 14.55 -2.77 0.90
CA GLU A 98 14.63 -3.89 1.83
C GLU A 98 13.88 -3.58 3.13
N ALA A 99 14.15 -2.42 3.75
CA ALA A 99 13.44 -1.98 4.96
C ALA A 99 11.92 -1.86 4.74
N LEU A 100 11.48 -1.37 3.57
CA LEU A 100 10.07 -1.26 3.24
C LEU A 100 9.40 -2.64 3.09
N ASN A 101 10.12 -3.62 2.52
CA ASN A 101 9.63 -4.98 2.36
C ASN A 101 9.49 -5.74 3.69
N GLU A 102 10.20 -5.31 4.74
CA GLU A 102 10.09 -5.86 6.09
C GLU A 102 8.86 -5.33 6.84
N MET A 103 8.31 -4.18 6.44
CA MET A 103 7.13 -3.62 7.07
C MET A 103 5.86 -4.38 6.66
N SER A 104 5.01 -4.68 7.63
CA SER A 104 3.67 -5.21 7.34
C SER A 104 2.78 -4.15 6.67
N GLY A 105 1.80 -4.61 5.89
CA GLY A 105 0.84 -3.71 5.26
C GLY A 105 0.04 -2.88 6.27
N ASN A 106 -0.22 -3.44 7.47
CA ASN A 106 -0.83 -2.71 8.58
C ASN A 106 0.02 -1.52 9.05
N GLU A 107 1.33 -1.74 9.25
CA GLU A 107 2.27 -0.68 9.65
C GLU A 107 2.38 0.41 8.59
N LEU A 108 2.44 0.04 7.31
CA LEU A 108 2.45 0.97 6.19
C LEU A 108 1.20 1.86 6.17
N ILE A 109 0.00 1.27 6.26
CA ILE A 109 -1.27 2.00 6.27
C ILE A 109 -1.32 2.96 7.46
N LYS A 110 -1.01 2.47 8.66
CA LYS A 110 -1.00 3.27 9.89
C LYS A 110 -0.03 4.45 9.77
N SER A 111 1.18 4.21 9.29
CA SER A 111 2.20 5.25 9.11
C SER A 111 1.75 6.33 8.11
N VAL A 112 1.15 5.94 6.98
CA VAL A 112 0.67 6.91 5.98
C VAL A 112 -0.47 7.76 6.53
N VAL A 113 -1.42 7.18 7.26
CA VAL A 113 -2.54 7.95 7.84
C VAL A 113 -2.03 8.95 8.88
N ILE A 114 -1.15 8.52 9.79
CA ILE A 114 -0.58 9.38 10.84
C ILE A 114 0.24 10.52 10.21
N ASN A 115 1.14 10.20 9.27
CA ASN A 115 2.04 11.16 8.66
C ASN A 115 1.34 12.14 7.69
N SER A 116 0.14 11.81 7.24
CA SER A 116 -0.68 12.74 6.44
C SER A 116 -1.12 13.99 7.22
N GLY A 117 -1.06 13.96 8.55
CA GLY A 117 -1.59 15.01 9.41
C GLY A 117 -3.10 15.16 9.35
N ARG A 118 -3.81 14.18 8.78
CA ARG A 118 -5.27 14.14 8.63
C ARG A 118 -5.85 13.08 9.55
N ASN A 119 -7.07 13.31 10.06
CA ASN A 119 -7.78 12.31 10.84
C ASN A 119 -8.36 11.17 9.98
N GLU A 120 -8.38 11.35 8.67
CA GLU A 120 -8.89 10.39 7.72
C GLU A 120 -8.17 10.49 6.38
N LEU A 121 -7.86 9.34 5.80
CA LEU A 121 -7.50 9.20 4.38
C LEU A 121 -8.47 8.24 3.70
N VAL A 122 -8.81 8.55 2.45
CA VAL A 122 -9.72 7.73 1.63
C VAL A 122 -8.96 6.96 0.55
N ASP A 123 -9.52 5.81 0.14
CA ASP A 123 -9.02 4.98 -0.96
C ASP A 123 -7.56 4.52 -0.82
N ILE A 124 -7.17 4.10 0.40
CA ILE A 124 -5.86 3.48 0.63
C ILE A 124 -5.84 2.07 0.04
N LYS A 125 -4.77 1.74 -0.64
CA LYS A 125 -4.55 0.41 -1.21
C LYS A 125 -3.19 -0.15 -0.83
N CYS A 126 -3.19 -1.36 -0.25
CA CYS A 126 -1.99 -2.11 0.10
C CYS A 126 -2.09 -3.53 -0.46
N LYS A 127 -0.96 -4.07 -0.92
CA LYS A 127 -0.85 -5.47 -1.35
C LYS A 127 0.37 -6.09 -0.71
N GLU A 128 0.21 -7.30 -0.13
CA GLU A 128 1.34 -8.08 0.37
C GLU A 128 1.16 -9.58 0.09
N GLU A 129 2.27 -10.31 0.15
CA GLU A 129 2.26 -11.77 0.17
C GLU A 129 1.96 -12.27 1.58
N VAL A 130 0.99 -13.19 1.69
CA VAL A 130 0.60 -13.77 2.97
C VAL A 130 1.58 -14.87 3.36
N LYS A 131 2.38 -14.62 4.39
CA LYS A 131 3.29 -15.61 4.96
C LYS A 131 2.56 -16.41 6.05
N ILE A 132 2.37 -17.71 5.82
CA ILE A 132 1.56 -18.57 6.71
C ILE A 132 2.17 -18.64 8.12
N ASP A 133 3.51 -18.68 8.22
CA ASP A 133 4.21 -18.79 9.49
C ASP A 133 4.14 -17.51 10.36
N SER A 134 3.71 -16.40 9.78
CA SER A 134 3.58 -15.11 10.48
C SER A 134 2.16 -14.79 10.93
N LEU A 135 1.20 -15.73 10.81
CA LEU A 135 -0.21 -15.47 11.14
C LEU A 135 -0.44 -15.41 12.65
N ASP A 136 -1.08 -14.35 13.11
CA ASP A 136 -1.55 -14.21 14.49
C ASP A 136 -3.02 -14.63 14.63
N TYR A 137 -3.24 -15.85 15.08
CA TYR A 137 -4.60 -16.39 15.26
C TYR A 137 -5.31 -15.83 16.49
N THR A 138 -4.64 -15.12 17.39
CA THR A 138 -5.27 -14.51 18.58
C THR A 138 -6.28 -13.44 18.21
N VAL A 139 -6.17 -12.87 17.03
CA VAL A 139 -7.13 -11.91 16.47
C VAL A 139 -8.55 -12.46 16.38
N LEU A 140 -8.73 -13.77 16.21
CA LEU A 140 -10.06 -14.40 16.16
C LEU A 140 -10.78 -14.36 17.52
N ASP A 141 -10.06 -14.06 18.59
CA ASP A 141 -10.58 -13.86 19.95
C ASP A 141 -10.61 -12.39 20.37
N PHE A 142 -10.36 -11.46 19.44
CA PHE A 142 -10.41 -10.03 19.70
C PHE A 142 -11.79 -9.62 20.23
N PRO A 143 -11.92 -9.08 21.46
CA PRO A 143 -13.18 -9.01 22.18
C PRO A 143 -14.29 -8.24 21.45
N ASP A 144 -13.93 -7.13 20.82
CA ASP A 144 -14.89 -6.22 20.18
C ASP A 144 -15.35 -6.70 18.79
N GLU A 145 -14.57 -7.59 18.13
CA GLU A 145 -14.79 -8.00 16.74
C GLU A 145 -15.04 -9.52 16.58
N LYS A 146 -14.97 -10.27 17.68
CA LYS A 146 -15.02 -11.76 17.64
C LYS A 146 -16.21 -12.33 16.89
N GLU A 147 -17.42 -11.87 17.23
CA GLU A 147 -18.65 -12.36 16.58
C GLU A 147 -18.71 -11.91 15.12
N TYR A 148 -18.25 -10.71 14.82
CA TYR A 148 -18.19 -10.15 13.48
C TYR A 148 -17.27 -10.99 12.56
N TYR A 149 -16.04 -11.28 12.99
CA TYR A 149 -15.11 -12.11 12.22
C TYR A 149 -15.62 -13.53 12.03
N LYS A 150 -16.22 -14.11 13.08
CA LYS A 150 -16.80 -15.45 13.03
C LYS A 150 -17.96 -15.55 12.03
N ASP A 151 -18.84 -14.55 12.00
CA ASP A 151 -19.98 -14.53 11.08
C ASP A 151 -19.53 -14.39 9.63
N ILE A 152 -18.55 -13.52 9.35
CA ILE A 152 -17.97 -13.39 8.02
C ILE A 152 -17.28 -14.68 7.60
N MET A 153 -16.45 -15.26 8.47
CA MET A 153 -15.75 -16.52 8.20
C MET A 153 -16.75 -17.63 7.83
N LEU A 154 -17.76 -17.86 8.66
CA LEU A 154 -18.79 -18.87 8.42
C LEU A 154 -19.59 -18.63 7.14
N SER A 155 -19.90 -17.37 6.84
CA SER A 155 -20.66 -17.02 5.62
C SER A 155 -19.84 -17.30 4.36
N ILE A 156 -18.55 -16.95 4.37
CA ILE A 156 -17.62 -17.21 3.26
C ILE A 156 -17.38 -18.73 3.12
N GLU A 157 -17.16 -19.45 4.23
CA GLU A 157 -16.99 -20.90 4.21
C GLU A 157 -18.18 -21.62 3.60
N ARG A 158 -19.40 -21.28 4.02
CA ARG A 158 -20.63 -21.88 3.49
C ARG A 158 -20.78 -21.62 1.99
N LYS A 159 -20.39 -20.44 1.53
CA LYS A 159 -20.45 -20.10 0.12
C LYS A 159 -19.36 -20.82 -0.67
N LEU A 160 -18.12 -20.82 -0.22
CA LEU A 160 -17.00 -21.56 -0.83
C LEU A 160 -17.32 -23.08 -0.90
N PHE A 161 -17.82 -23.64 0.20
CA PHE A 161 -18.19 -25.05 0.21
C PHE A 161 -19.24 -25.37 -0.86
N ARG A 162 -20.29 -24.54 -1.01
CA ARG A 162 -21.31 -24.73 -2.05
C ARG A 162 -20.73 -24.61 -3.46
N GLU A 163 -19.82 -23.71 -3.70
CA GLU A 163 -19.23 -23.47 -5.02
C GLU A 163 -18.21 -24.56 -5.39
N PHE A 164 -17.44 -25.06 -4.42
CA PHE A 164 -16.32 -25.97 -4.69
C PHE A 164 -16.47 -27.38 -4.12
N ALA A 165 -17.58 -27.73 -3.44
CA ALA A 165 -17.82 -29.05 -2.86
C ALA A 165 -17.84 -30.18 -3.89
N GLY A 166 -18.26 -29.91 -5.12
CA GLY A 166 -18.29 -30.88 -6.22
C GLY A 166 -16.92 -31.22 -6.83
N LEU A 167 -15.86 -30.51 -6.42
CA LEU A 167 -14.52 -30.80 -6.91
C LEU A 167 -13.96 -32.03 -6.19
N ASN A 168 -13.87 -33.16 -6.89
CA ASN A 168 -13.23 -34.38 -6.38
C ASN A 168 -11.72 -34.16 -6.20
N ASN A 169 -11.05 -34.94 -5.33
CA ASN A 169 -9.60 -34.91 -5.10
C ASN A 169 -8.75 -35.10 -6.39
N LYS A 170 -9.38 -35.62 -7.47
CA LYS A 170 -8.77 -35.75 -8.81
C LYS A 170 -8.73 -34.46 -9.58
N ASN A 171 -9.42 -33.41 -9.12
CA ASN A 171 -9.49 -32.08 -9.76
C ASN A 171 -8.68 -31.05 -8.99
N ILE A 172 -7.47 -31.42 -8.56
CA ILE A 172 -6.47 -30.43 -8.11
C ILE A 172 -6.27 -29.43 -9.26
N PRO A 173 -6.33 -28.13 -9.03
CA PRO A 173 -6.18 -27.15 -10.11
C PRO A 173 -4.84 -27.37 -10.80
N GLN A 174 -4.91 -27.63 -12.10
CA GLN A 174 -3.71 -27.63 -12.90
C GLN A 174 -3.25 -26.19 -13.15
N LYS A 175 -2.00 -26.01 -13.52
CA LYS A 175 -1.34 -24.72 -13.75
C LYS A 175 -2.14 -23.72 -14.62
N HIS A 176 -3.09 -24.20 -15.41
CA HIS A 176 -3.95 -23.41 -16.30
C HIS A 176 -5.37 -23.20 -15.80
N ASP A 177 -5.75 -23.81 -14.68
CA ASP A 177 -7.08 -23.64 -14.12
C ASP A 177 -7.25 -22.23 -13.55
N SER A 178 -8.46 -21.68 -13.72
CA SER A 178 -8.85 -20.42 -13.12
C SER A 178 -10.08 -20.63 -12.25
N ARG A 179 -9.98 -20.23 -10.99
CA ARG A 179 -11.09 -20.29 -10.02
C ARG A 179 -11.35 -18.91 -9.48
N ARG A 180 -12.60 -18.50 -9.49
CA ARG A 180 -13.05 -17.21 -9.00
C ARG A 180 -14.09 -17.40 -7.90
N PHE A 181 -13.96 -16.60 -6.86
CA PHE A 181 -14.93 -16.48 -5.79
C PHE A 181 -15.22 -15.02 -5.49
N ILE A 182 -16.49 -14.66 -5.28
CA ILE A 182 -16.90 -13.30 -4.92
C ILE A 182 -17.86 -13.40 -3.74
N TYR A 183 -17.58 -12.64 -2.70
CA TYR A 183 -18.46 -12.47 -1.55
C TYR A 183 -18.73 -10.97 -1.34
N THR A 184 -19.97 -10.61 -1.12
CA THR A 184 -20.41 -9.24 -0.82
C THR A 184 -21.19 -9.23 0.50
N ASN A 185 -21.01 -8.17 1.26
CA ASN A 185 -21.67 -7.95 2.54
C ASN A 185 -21.92 -6.45 2.74
N ASP A 186 -22.91 -6.10 3.53
CA ASP A 186 -23.23 -4.71 3.91
C ASP A 186 -22.43 -4.24 5.12
N SER A 187 -21.57 -5.08 5.69
CA SER A 187 -20.69 -4.79 6.82
C SER A 187 -19.45 -3.96 6.41
N CYS A 188 -18.52 -3.76 7.35
CA CYS A 188 -17.27 -3.07 7.12
C CYS A 188 -16.44 -3.75 6.02
N ILE A 189 -16.29 -5.07 6.04
CA ILE A 189 -15.73 -5.85 4.94
C ILE A 189 -16.85 -6.06 3.91
N SER A 190 -16.89 -5.21 2.91
CA SER A 190 -18.00 -5.14 1.95
C SER A 190 -17.84 -6.05 0.74
N LEU A 191 -16.60 -6.36 0.34
CA LEU A 191 -16.30 -7.22 -0.80
C LEU A 191 -15.07 -8.05 -0.51
N VAL A 192 -15.15 -9.36 -0.77
CA VAL A 192 -14.00 -10.26 -0.87
C VAL A 192 -14.03 -10.91 -2.24
N HIS A 193 -13.00 -10.70 -3.02
CA HIS A 193 -12.81 -11.29 -4.34
C HIS A 193 -11.54 -12.12 -4.34
N ALA A 194 -11.64 -13.44 -4.52
CA ALA A 194 -10.51 -14.31 -4.68
C ALA A 194 -10.44 -14.83 -6.11
N LEU A 195 -9.24 -14.81 -6.68
CA LEU A 195 -8.95 -15.28 -8.01
C LEU A 195 -7.70 -16.14 -8.00
N PHE A 196 -7.86 -17.44 -8.25
CA PHE A 196 -6.74 -18.35 -8.52
C PHE A 196 -6.45 -18.35 -10.02
N ARG A 197 -5.24 -18.05 -10.39
CA ARG A 197 -4.71 -18.13 -11.76
C ARG A 197 -3.19 -18.13 -11.76
N GLN A 198 -2.58 -18.70 -12.79
CA GLN A 198 -1.12 -18.72 -12.93
C GLN A 198 -0.39 -19.24 -11.68
N ASN A 199 -0.97 -20.27 -11.08
CA ASN A 199 -0.47 -20.92 -9.86
C ASN A 199 -0.32 -19.98 -8.65
N ARG A 200 -1.18 -18.97 -8.51
CA ARG A 200 -1.24 -18.08 -7.35
C ARG A 200 -2.67 -17.70 -7.01
N LEU A 201 -2.93 -17.42 -5.74
CA LEU A 201 -4.20 -16.92 -5.26
C LEU A 201 -4.08 -15.41 -4.97
N ASP A 202 -4.80 -14.60 -5.73
CA ASP A 202 -4.97 -13.17 -5.47
C ASP A 202 -6.30 -12.96 -4.72
N VAL A 203 -6.23 -12.50 -3.47
CA VAL A 203 -7.41 -12.14 -2.65
C VAL A 203 -7.47 -10.62 -2.55
N SER A 204 -8.53 -10.03 -3.06
CA SER A 204 -8.77 -8.58 -2.99
C SER A 204 -9.96 -8.31 -2.08
N VAL A 205 -9.75 -7.49 -1.07
CA VAL A 205 -10.76 -7.12 -0.08
C VAL A 205 -11.02 -5.62 -0.14
N THR A 206 -12.28 -5.23 -0.12
CA THR A 206 -12.70 -3.84 0.03
C THR A 206 -13.36 -3.66 1.39
N MET A 207 -12.83 -2.75 2.17
CA MET A 207 -13.40 -2.30 3.44
C MET A 207 -14.00 -0.90 3.26
N ARG A 208 -15.20 -0.67 3.83
CA ARG A 208 -15.81 0.67 3.86
C ARG A 208 -15.04 1.62 4.74
N SER A 209 -14.62 1.13 5.91
CA SER A 209 -13.82 1.92 6.85
C SER A 209 -12.98 1.01 7.75
N SER A 210 -11.92 1.57 8.33
CA SER A 210 -11.14 0.95 9.40
C SER A 210 -10.53 2.02 10.30
N ASN A 211 -10.57 1.79 11.62
CA ASN A 211 -9.86 2.62 12.59
C ASN A 211 -8.41 2.14 12.69
N VAL A 212 -7.48 2.96 12.16
CA VAL A 212 -6.06 2.56 12.03
C VAL A 212 -5.33 2.38 13.37
N ILE A 213 -5.89 2.91 14.46
CA ILE A 213 -5.29 2.78 15.80
C ILE A 213 -5.88 1.58 16.54
N LYS A 214 -7.21 1.35 16.43
CA LYS A 214 -7.91 0.37 17.25
C LYS A 214 -8.09 -0.99 16.57
N THR A 215 -8.54 -1.03 15.32
CA THR A 215 -9.02 -2.27 14.70
C THR A 215 -8.22 -2.72 13.46
N LEU A 216 -7.51 -1.82 12.77
CA LEU A 216 -6.86 -2.15 11.51
C LEU A 216 -5.96 -3.39 11.58
N TRP A 217 -5.17 -3.54 12.67
CA TRP A 217 -4.29 -4.68 12.84
C TRP A 217 -5.07 -6.00 12.91
N ALA A 218 -6.21 -6.00 13.62
CA ALA A 218 -7.06 -7.17 13.77
C ALA A 218 -7.78 -7.49 12.44
N ASP A 219 -8.32 -6.48 11.77
CA ASP A 219 -8.90 -6.62 10.43
C ASP A 219 -7.88 -7.24 9.46
N TYR A 220 -6.64 -6.74 9.51
CA TYR A 220 -5.58 -7.17 8.60
C TYR A 220 -5.18 -8.63 8.83
N GLU A 221 -4.94 -9.03 10.10
CA GLU A 221 -4.60 -10.41 10.46
C GLU A 221 -5.76 -11.36 10.16
N PHE A 222 -6.99 -10.96 10.48
CA PHE A 222 -8.19 -11.74 10.11
C PHE A 222 -8.24 -12.01 8.61
N LEU A 223 -7.97 -11.02 7.77
CA LEU A 223 -8.01 -11.16 6.32
C LEU A 223 -6.89 -12.05 5.79
N LYS A 224 -5.71 -12.06 6.39
CA LYS A 224 -4.65 -13.02 6.08
C LYS A 224 -5.08 -14.46 6.40
N ILE A 225 -5.61 -14.68 7.61
CA ILE A 225 -6.14 -16.00 8.02
C ILE A 225 -7.25 -16.46 7.08
N LEU A 226 -8.19 -15.57 6.75
CA LEU A 226 -9.26 -15.84 5.80
C LEU A 226 -8.72 -16.25 4.44
N SER A 227 -7.69 -15.57 3.94
CA SER A 227 -7.05 -15.86 2.64
C SER A 227 -6.45 -17.27 2.60
N VAL A 228 -5.76 -17.68 3.67
CA VAL A 228 -5.22 -19.05 3.80
C VAL A 228 -6.36 -20.08 3.87
N LYS A 229 -7.42 -19.78 4.61
CA LYS A 229 -8.57 -20.67 4.69
C LYS A 229 -9.29 -20.81 3.35
N MET A 230 -9.40 -19.73 2.59
CA MET A 230 -9.95 -19.77 1.22
C MET A 230 -9.10 -20.64 0.31
N SER A 231 -7.76 -20.55 0.35
CA SER A 231 -6.86 -21.42 -0.40
C SER A 231 -7.16 -22.90 -0.14
N LYS A 232 -7.28 -23.29 1.13
CA LYS A 232 -7.61 -24.67 1.52
C LYS A 232 -8.97 -25.11 1.02
N LEU A 233 -10.00 -24.27 1.15
CA LEU A 233 -11.37 -24.59 0.70
C LEU A 233 -11.50 -24.64 -0.82
N MET A 234 -10.69 -23.85 -1.54
CA MET A 234 -10.56 -23.92 -3.00
C MET A 234 -9.68 -25.09 -3.44
N ARG A 235 -9.16 -25.89 -2.50
CA ARG A 235 -8.30 -27.06 -2.75
C ARG A 235 -7.08 -26.74 -3.59
N LEU A 236 -6.40 -25.65 -3.27
CA LEU A 236 -5.14 -25.29 -3.87
C LEU A 236 -3.99 -26.06 -3.21
N GLU A 237 -2.86 -26.16 -3.88
CA GLU A 237 -1.63 -26.75 -3.34
C GLU A 237 -1.14 -25.95 -2.14
N GLU A 238 -0.49 -26.61 -1.16
CA GLU A 238 -0.06 -25.97 0.10
C GLU A 238 1.00 -24.87 -0.12
N ASP A 239 1.79 -25.00 -1.18
CA ASP A 239 2.82 -24.03 -1.57
C ASP A 239 2.30 -22.95 -2.53
N THR A 240 0.98 -22.90 -2.79
CA THR A 240 0.39 -21.85 -3.63
C THR A 240 0.61 -20.47 -3.02
N PRO A 241 1.32 -19.55 -3.69
CA PRO A 241 1.49 -18.18 -3.20
C PRO A 241 0.15 -17.46 -3.08
N ILE A 242 -0.05 -16.81 -1.93
CA ILE A 242 -1.27 -16.06 -1.62
C ILE A 242 -0.92 -14.58 -1.50
N TYR A 243 -1.60 -13.74 -2.28
CA TYR A 243 -1.46 -12.29 -2.21
C TYR A 243 -2.76 -11.66 -1.73
N LEU A 244 -2.68 -10.90 -0.64
CA LEU A 244 -3.78 -10.09 -0.12
C LEU A 244 -3.65 -8.65 -0.65
N THR A 245 -4.71 -8.17 -1.29
CA THR A 245 -4.86 -6.75 -1.65
C THR A 245 -5.97 -6.16 -0.81
N LEU A 246 -5.65 -5.22 0.04
CA LEU A 246 -6.60 -4.49 0.87
C LEU A 246 -6.88 -3.10 0.28
N ASN A 247 -8.15 -2.78 0.09
CA ASN A 247 -8.62 -1.47 -0.34
C ASN A 247 -9.52 -0.90 0.76
N ILE A 248 -9.07 0.16 1.44
CA ILE A 248 -9.82 0.82 2.52
C ILE A 248 -10.39 2.12 1.98
N ARG A 249 -11.72 2.24 1.96
CA ARG A 249 -12.40 3.46 1.48
C ARG A 249 -12.25 4.63 2.44
N SER A 250 -12.20 4.36 3.75
CA SER A 250 -11.99 5.36 4.80
C SER A 250 -11.09 4.76 5.89
N ALA A 251 -9.83 5.16 5.92
CA ALA A 251 -8.90 4.84 7.00
C ALA A 251 -8.81 6.04 7.92
N HIS A 252 -9.27 5.91 9.17
CA HIS A 252 -9.46 7.04 10.07
C HIS A 252 -8.86 6.81 11.45
N ILE A 253 -8.61 7.90 12.15
CA ILE A 253 -8.19 7.94 13.55
C ILE A 253 -9.38 8.44 14.37
N VAL A 254 -9.95 7.56 15.19
CA VAL A 254 -10.95 7.93 16.19
C VAL A 254 -10.32 7.68 17.56
N PRO A 255 -10.31 8.67 18.44
CA PRO A 255 -9.76 8.57 19.81
C PRO A 255 -10.41 7.45 20.63
#